data_b9c5f8cc205c37e0d405be7ec3bb3482
#
_entry.id   b9c5f8cc205c37e0d405be7ec3bb3482
#
_cell.length_a   1.000
_cell.length_b   1.000
_cell.length_c   1.000
_cell.angle_alpha   90.00
_cell.angle_beta   90.00
_cell.angle_gamma   90.00
#
_symmetry.space_group_name_H-M   'P 1'
#
loop_
_entity.id
_entity.type
_entity.pdbx_description
1 polymer ?
#
loop_
_entity_poly.entity_id
_entity_poly.type
_entity_poly.pdbx_seq_one_letter_code
_entity_poly.pdbx_strand_id
1 'polypeptide(L)'
;FTCLAGPMSFVLLLFAEHAMAKEPVCGRVLCGGRGVPGVVVTDGERFTQTDSHGAYRLVCGENAMHVYISVPAGYTVPVAESAPMFWIRVDTLAVREGIDFTLLREPDKGRRHRFVAMGDPQVRNRRELSQLDSLLAALKRTVAQLPASSEIPVLVAGDIVFNRPKMHLPSKKSFAVLGRPVFYAIGNHDHGPIRDSETPANEEPATRRFREHYGPTYYSFNRGRVH
;
A
#
# COMPACT_ATOMS: atom_id res chain seq x y z
N PHE A 1 -14.74 -73.32 -26.81
CA PHE A 1 -14.34 -72.41 -25.74
C PHE A 1 -14.40 -70.98 -26.27
N THR A 2 -15.52 -70.33 -26.03
CA THR A 2 -15.77 -68.93 -26.40
C THR A 2 -15.56 -68.05 -25.18
N CYS A 3 -14.58 -67.15 -25.22
CA CYS A 3 -14.30 -66.23 -24.18
C CYS A 3 -15.02 -64.89 -24.50
N LEU A 4 -16.04 -64.56 -23.71
CA LEU A 4 -16.77 -63.30 -23.77
C LEU A 4 -16.00 -62.25 -23.01
N ALA A 5 -15.45 -61.28 -23.72
CA ALA A 5 -14.87 -60.02 -23.11
C ALA A 5 -16.00 -59.00 -22.95
N GLY A 6 -16.36 -58.70 -21.71
CA GLY A 6 -17.30 -57.66 -21.41
C GLY A 6 -16.64 -56.28 -21.45
N PRO A 7 -17.37 -55.20 -21.74
CA PRO A 7 -16.80 -53.85 -21.82
C PRO A 7 -16.50 -53.29 -20.41
N MET A 8 -15.27 -52.97 -20.18
CA MET A 8 -14.83 -52.26 -18.98
C MET A 8 -15.17 -50.77 -19.13
N SER A 9 -16.26 -50.31 -18.49
CA SER A 9 -16.63 -48.89 -18.45
C SER A 9 -15.66 -48.14 -17.56
N PHE A 10 -14.82 -47.31 -18.17
CA PHE A 10 -14.01 -46.35 -17.47
C PHE A 10 -14.90 -45.16 -17.05
N VAL A 11 -15.21 -45.05 -15.78
CA VAL A 11 -15.83 -43.85 -15.22
C VAL A 11 -14.72 -42.85 -14.98
N LEU A 12 -14.61 -41.84 -15.85
CA LEU A 12 -13.72 -40.69 -15.68
C LEU A 12 -14.37 -39.75 -14.67
N LEU A 13 -13.96 -39.80 -13.41
CA LEU A 13 -14.31 -38.82 -12.39
C LEU A 13 -13.53 -37.53 -12.68
N LEU A 14 -14.16 -36.59 -13.34
CA LEU A 14 -13.69 -35.20 -13.45
C LEU A 14 -13.89 -34.54 -12.08
N PHE A 15 -12.82 -34.50 -11.29
CA PHE A 15 -12.74 -33.56 -10.15
C PHE A 15 -12.57 -32.15 -10.73
N ALA A 16 -13.68 -31.44 -10.85
CA ALA A 16 -13.60 -29.98 -11.01
C ALA A 16 -13.04 -29.44 -9.70
N GLU A 17 -11.74 -29.08 -9.67
CA GLU A 17 -11.18 -28.24 -8.63
C GLU A 17 -11.91 -26.90 -8.73
N HIS A 18 -12.96 -26.73 -7.93
CA HIS A 18 -13.51 -25.43 -7.64
C HIS A 18 -12.44 -24.72 -6.81
N ALA A 19 -11.59 -23.93 -7.47
CA ALA A 19 -10.83 -22.91 -6.78
C ALA A 19 -11.84 -22.06 -6.02
N MET A 20 -11.91 -22.25 -4.71
CA MET A 20 -12.76 -21.43 -3.82
C MET A 20 -12.36 -19.99 -4.03
N ALA A 21 -13.19 -19.23 -4.75
CA ALA A 21 -12.98 -17.83 -4.95
C ALA A 21 -12.84 -17.18 -3.57
N LYS A 22 -11.71 -16.49 -3.31
CA LYS A 22 -11.52 -15.79 -2.05
C LYS A 22 -12.72 -14.88 -1.80
N GLU A 23 -13.21 -14.87 -0.57
CA GLU A 23 -14.27 -13.96 -0.17
C GLU A 23 -13.84 -12.51 -0.47
N PRO A 24 -14.76 -11.70 -1.00
CA PRO A 24 -14.47 -10.33 -1.33
C PRO A 24 -14.16 -9.52 -0.06
N VAL A 25 -13.32 -8.53 -0.19
CA VAL A 25 -13.14 -7.49 0.83
C VAL A 25 -14.27 -6.48 0.67
N CYS A 26 -15.00 -6.24 1.75
CA CYS A 26 -16.11 -5.31 1.80
C CYS A 26 -15.89 -4.26 2.88
N GLY A 27 -16.31 -3.04 2.62
CA GLY A 27 -16.21 -1.95 3.58
C GLY A 27 -16.78 -0.65 3.02
N ARG A 28 -16.44 0.45 3.68
CA ARG A 28 -16.90 1.79 3.35
C ARG A 28 -15.76 2.79 3.34
N VAL A 29 -15.89 3.82 2.53
CA VAL A 29 -15.03 5.01 2.60
C VAL A 29 -15.85 6.14 3.19
N LEU A 30 -15.42 6.66 4.33
CA LEU A 30 -16.19 7.58 5.15
C LEU A 30 -15.46 8.90 5.39
N CYS A 31 -16.19 10.01 5.41
CA CYS A 31 -15.71 11.30 5.88
C CYS A 31 -16.72 11.90 6.87
N GLY A 32 -16.30 12.10 8.13
CA GLY A 32 -17.20 12.60 9.18
C GLY A 32 -18.44 11.70 9.37
N GLY A 33 -18.27 10.38 9.25
CA GLY A 33 -19.35 9.39 9.37
C GLY A 33 -20.27 9.27 8.14
N ARG A 34 -20.04 10.07 7.08
CA ARG A 34 -20.82 10.02 5.85
C ARG A 34 -20.03 9.29 4.76
N GLY A 35 -20.73 8.46 3.98
CA GLY A 35 -20.13 7.76 2.83
C GLY A 35 -19.62 8.73 1.77
N VAL A 36 -18.47 8.43 1.18
CA VAL A 36 -17.89 9.19 0.07
C VAL A 36 -18.00 8.35 -1.19
N PRO A 37 -18.82 8.77 -2.18
CA PRO A 37 -19.02 8.03 -3.41
C PRO A 37 -17.87 8.21 -4.41
N GLY A 38 -17.71 7.24 -5.32
CA GLY A 38 -16.80 7.32 -6.46
C GLY A 38 -15.31 7.20 -6.08
N VAL A 39 -14.98 6.79 -4.85
CA VAL A 39 -13.60 6.55 -4.44
C VAL A 39 -13.13 5.23 -5.03
N VAL A 40 -12.00 5.25 -5.73
CA VAL A 40 -11.38 4.03 -6.27
C VAL A 40 -10.75 3.24 -5.14
N VAL A 41 -11.11 1.95 -5.06
CA VAL A 41 -10.56 0.96 -4.14
C VAL A 41 -9.91 -0.15 -4.95
N THR A 42 -8.72 -0.57 -4.57
CA THR A 42 -7.93 -1.53 -5.36
C THR A 42 -7.06 -2.41 -4.45
N ASP A 43 -6.66 -3.56 -4.96
CA ASP A 43 -5.59 -4.40 -4.41
C ASP A 43 -4.28 -4.28 -5.22
N GLY A 44 -4.29 -3.43 -6.26
CA GLY A 44 -3.21 -3.23 -7.20
C GLY A 44 -3.47 -3.86 -8.58
N GLU A 45 -4.24 -4.94 -8.64
CA GLU A 45 -4.58 -5.64 -9.88
C GLU A 45 -6.03 -5.39 -10.29
N ARG A 46 -6.92 -5.35 -9.30
CA ARG A 46 -8.36 -5.21 -9.48
C ARG A 46 -8.86 -3.93 -8.86
N PHE A 47 -9.92 -3.38 -9.42
CA PHE A 47 -10.45 -2.08 -9.05
C PHE A 47 -11.96 -2.15 -8.86
N THR A 48 -12.45 -1.37 -7.92
CA THR A 48 -13.87 -1.05 -7.75
C THR A 48 -14.01 0.42 -7.36
N GLN A 49 -15.24 0.90 -7.30
CA GLN A 49 -15.54 2.25 -6.80
C GLN A 49 -16.62 2.16 -5.73
N THR A 50 -16.57 3.10 -4.80
CA THR A 50 -17.62 3.23 -3.80
C THR A 50 -18.93 3.71 -4.41
N ASP A 51 -20.04 3.17 -3.91
CA ASP A 51 -21.40 3.57 -4.27
C ASP A 51 -21.81 4.92 -3.62
N SER A 52 -23.08 5.31 -3.79
CA SER A 52 -23.65 6.53 -3.20
C SER A 52 -23.60 6.58 -1.67
N HIS A 53 -23.45 5.46 -1.00
CA HIS A 53 -23.34 5.34 0.46
C HIS A 53 -21.88 5.14 0.92
N GLY A 54 -20.92 5.23 -0.01
CA GLY A 54 -19.50 5.00 0.27
C GLY A 54 -19.14 3.53 0.43
N ALA A 55 -20.05 2.58 0.16
CA ALA A 55 -19.77 1.17 0.30
C ALA A 55 -19.04 0.62 -0.94
N TYR A 56 -18.18 -0.38 -0.73
CA TYR A 56 -17.45 -1.07 -1.78
C TYR A 56 -17.38 -2.57 -1.54
N ARG A 57 -17.18 -3.30 -2.62
CA ARG A 57 -16.93 -4.73 -2.65
C ARG A 57 -15.84 -5.01 -3.68
N LEU A 58 -14.72 -5.59 -3.25
CA LEU A 58 -13.57 -5.91 -4.09
C LEU A 58 -13.24 -7.40 -3.98
N VAL A 59 -13.28 -8.11 -5.12
CA VAL A 59 -12.76 -9.47 -5.23
C VAL A 59 -11.27 -9.37 -5.47
N CYS A 60 -10.47 -9.62 -4.44
CA CYS A 60 -9.02 -9.50 -4.52
C CYS A 60 -8.35 -10.63 -5.31
N GLY A 61 -7.20 -10.33 -5.89
CA GLY A 61 -6.29 -11.32 -6.46
C GLY A 61 -5.74 -12.30 -5.42
N GLU A 62 -5.16 -13.40 -5.87
CA GLU A 62 -4.66 -14.46 -4.97
C GLU A 62 -3.54 -13.97 -4.06
N ASN A 63 -2.68 -13.10 -4.56
CA ASN A 63 -1.51 -12.56 -3.86
C ASN A 63 -1.74 -11.17 -3.26
N ALA A 64 -3.00 -10.73 -3.19
CA ALA A 64 -3.35 -9.42 -2.64
C ALA A 64 -2.91 -9.32 -1.18
N MET A 65 -1.94 -8.47 -0.92
CA MET A 65 -1.42 -8.20 0.42
C MET A 65 -2.12 -6.99 1.06
N HIS A 66 -2.52 -6.02 0.25
CA HIS A 66 -3.17 -4.80 0.68
C HIS A 66 -4.45 -4.54 -0.12
N VAL A 67 -5.38 -3.86 0.53
CA VAL A 67 -6.44 -3.10 -0.15
C VAL A 67 -6.20 -1.64 0.18
N TYR A 68 -6.35 -0.76 -0.80
CA TYR A 68 -6.06 0.66 -0.64
C TYR A 68 -6.93 1.53 -1.53
N ILE A 69 -6.98 2.80 -1.19
CA ILE A 69 -7.78 3.79 -1.92
C ILE A 69 -6.87 4.78 -2.67
N SER A 70 -7.32 5.23 -3.83
CA SER A 70 -6.81 6.45 -4.44
C SER A 70 -7.50 7.64 -3.77
N VAL A 71 -6.75 8.40 -2.96
CA VAL A 71 -7.31 9.51 -2.19
C VAL A 71 -7.81 10.60 -3.14
N PRO A 72 -9.11 10.93 -3.15
CA PRO A 72 -9.66 11.89 -4.10
C PRO A 72 -9.29 13.34 -3.74
N ALA A 73 -9.36 14.24 -4.72
CA ALA A 73 -9.13 15.67 -4.51
C ALA A 73 -10.08 16.24 -3.44
N GLY A 74 -9.59 17.16 -2.61
CA GLY A 74 -10.35 17.74 -1.51
C GLY A 74 -10.40 16.88 -0.24
N TYR A 75 -9.67 15.76 -0.24
CA TYR A 75 -9.55 14.89 0.92
C TYR A 75 -8.09 14.57 1.23
N THR A 76 -7.86 14.22 2.48
CA THR A 76 -6.63 13.57 2.98
C THR A 76 -7.02 12.37 3.84
N VAL A 77 -6.04 11.64 4.34
CA VAL A 77 -6.24 10.50 5.22
C VAL A 77 -5.65 10.76 6.60
N PRO A 78 -6.12 10.10 7.66
CA PRO A 78 -5.44 10.11 8.94
C PRO A 78 -3.99 9.65 8.81
N VAL A 79 -3.13 10.15 9.70
CA VAL A 79 -1.71 9.82 9.74
C VAL A 79 -1.38 9.22 11.10
N ALA A 80 -0.80 8.04 11.12
CA ALA A 80 -0.30 7.40 12.34
C ALA A 80 1.21 7.15 12.18
N GLU A 81 2.01 7.67 13.10
CA GLU A 81 3.49 7.54 13.07
C GLU A 81 4.09 7.92 11.70
N SER A 82 3.58 9.00 11.10
CA SER A 82 3.91 9.47 9.75
C SER A 82 3.47 8.54 8.60
N ALA A 83 2.76 7.45 8.87
CA ALA A 83 2.17 6.61 7.83
C ALA A 83 0.77 7.13 7.46
N PRO A 84 0.53 7.56 6.21
CA PRO A 84 -0.81 7.91 5.75
C PRO A 84 -1.68 6.66 5.63
N MET A 85 -2.88 6.68 6.23
CA MET A 85 -3.74 5.51 6.37
C MET A 85 -4.67 5.34 5.15
N PHE A 86 -4.10 5.19 3.96
CA PHE A 86 -4.84 4.95 2.72
C PHE A 86 -4.86 3.48 2.30
N TRP A 87 -4.19 2.60 3.04
CA TRP A 87 -4.13 1.16 2.77
C TRP A 87 -4.32 0.34 4.04
N ILE A 88 -4.82 -0.88 3.87
CA ILE A 88 -5.02 -1.87 4.94
C ILE A 88 -4.46 -3.19 4.46
N ARG A 89 -3.70 -3.85 5.32
CA ARG A 89 -3.19 -5.19 5.05
C ARG A 89 -4.29 -6.22 5.20
N VAL A 90 -4.48 -7.07 4.18
CA VAL A 90 -5.60 -8.02 4.11
C VAL A 90 -5.18 -9.49 4.00
N ASP A 91 -3.91 -9.78 3.74
CA ASP A 91 -3.41 -11.15 3.62
C ASP A 91 -3.43 -11.93 4.95
N THR A 92 -3.47 -11.23 6.07
CA THR A 92 -3.50 -11.82 7.43
C THR A 92 -4.86 -11.71 8.11
N LEU A 93 -5.88 -11.13 7.45
CA LEU A 93 -7.19 -10.96 8.04
C LEU A 93 -8.03 -12.24 7.92
N ALA A 94 -8.64 -12.62 9.05
CA ALA A 94 -9.62 -13.70 9.10
C ALA A 94 -11.01 -13.25 8.61
N VAL A 95 -11.35 -11.96 8.81
CA VAL A 95 -12.62 -11.36 8.39
C VAL A 95 -12.34 -10.30 7.33
N ARG A 96 -13.09 -10.34 6.23
CA ARG A 96 -12.93 -9.43 5.09
C ARG A 96 -14.06 -8.42 4.96
N GLU A 97 -14.90 -8.32 5.97
CA GLU A 97 -15.98 -7.33 6.09
C GLU A 97 -15.60 -6.22 7.07
N GLY A 98 -16.19 -5.04 6.87
CA GLY A 98 -15.93 -3.88 7.73
C GLY A 98 -14.52 -3.27 7.54
N ILE A 99 -13.92 -3.46 6.38
CA ILE A 99 -12.61 -2.88 6.02
C ILE A 99 -12.85 -1.44 5.57
N ASP A 100 -12.96 -0.54 6.55
CA ASP A 100 -13.36 0.85 6.32
C ASP A 100 -12.15 1.78 6.20
N PHE A 101 -12.26 2.76 5.30
CA PHE A 101 -11.31 3.86 5.14
C PHE A 101 -11.90 5.16 5.65
N THR A 102 -11.09 5.93 6.35
CA THR A 102 -11.45 7.27 6.81
C THR A 102 -10.79 8.33 5.95
N LEU A 103 -11.59 9.22 5.41
CA LEU A 103 -11.14 10.44 4.76
C LEU A 103 -11.38 11.66 5.67
N LEU A 104 -10.49 12.60 5.60
CA LEU A 104 -10.60 13.91 6.24
C LEU A 104 -10.79 14.97 5.15
N ARG A 105 -11.67 15.96 5.38
CA ARG A 105 -11.79 17.09 4.46
C ARG A 105 -10.49 17.88 4.46
N GLU A 106 -9.92 18.04 3.28
CA GLU A 106 -8.86 19.03 3.08
C GLU A 106 -9.51 20.33 2.64
N PRO A 107 -9.32 21.44 3.39
CA PRO A 107 -9.78 22.74 2.92
C PRO A 107 -9.10 23.04 1.59
N ASP A 108 -9.85 23.47 0.59
CA ASP A 108 -9.30 23.97 -0.68
C ASP A 108 -8.39 25.17 -0.37
N LYS A 109 -7.09 24.94 -0.41
CA LYS A 109 -6.06 25.94 -0.09
C LYS A 109 -5.49 26.59 -1.36
N GLY A 110 -6.25 26.55 -2.43
CA GLY A 110 -5.88 27.15 -3.68
C GLY A 110 -4.99 26.26 -4.57
N ARG A 111 -4.35 26.90 -5.54
CA ARG A 111 -3.63 26.21 -6.64
C ARG A 111 -2.19 25.82 -6.28
N ARG A 112 -1.71 26.10 -5.07
CA ARG A 112 -0.31 25.88 -4.68
C ARG A 112 -0.22 24.79 -3.62
N HIS A 113 0.40 23.67 -4.01
CA HIS A 113 0.73 22.58 -3.10
C HIS A 113 2.22 22.54 -2.84
N ARG A 114 2.62 22.20 -1.62
CA ARG A 114 4.02 22.00 -1.23
C ARG A 114 4.22 20.56 -0.82
N PHE A 115 5.37 20.03 -1.16
CA PHE A 115 5.82 18.72 -0.70
C PHE A 115 7.34 18.74 -0.54
N VAL A 116 7.85 17.81 0.25
CA VAL A 116 9.28 17.54 0.34
C VAL A 116 9.56 16.30 -0.47
N ALA A 117 10.51 16.34 -1.38
CA ALA A 117 11.02 15.15 -2.06
C ALA A 117 12.37 14.76 -1.43
N MET A 118 12.54 13.48 -1.14
CA MET A 118 13.78 12.89 -0.64
C MET A 118 14.07 11.65 -1.48
N GLY A 119 15.27 11.56 -2.05
CA GLY A 119 15.75 10.39 -2.75
C GLY A 119 16.83 9.66 -1.94
N ASP A 120 16.94 8.37 -2.13
CA ASP A 120 18.10 7.56 -1.81
C ASP A 120 18.66 7.69 -0.38
N PRO A 121 17.89 7.47 0.69
CA PRO A 121 18.44 7.41 2.04
C PRO A 121 19.48 6.30 2.22
N GLN A 122 19.33 5.19 1.51
CA GLN A 122 20.27 4.06 1.35
C GLN A 122 20.91 3.57 2.66
N VAL A 123 20.10 3.40 3.71
CA VAL A 123 20.57 3.01 5.04
C VAL A 123 21.06 1.56 5.06
N ARG A 124 22.31 1.34 5.44
CA ARG A 124 22.96 0.02 5.53
C ARG A 124 23.18 -0.45 6.97
N ASN A 125 23.36 0.49 7.90
CA ASN A 125 23.80 0.22 9.26
C ASN A 125 23.34 1.30 10.24
N ARG A 126 23.62 1.11 11.52
CA ARG A 126 23.23 2.05 12.59
C ARG A 126 23.85 3.43 12.47
N ARG A 127 25.06 3.55 11.94
CA ARG A 127 25.71 4.87 11.75
C ARG A 127 24.94 5.68 10.71
N GLU A 128 24.60 5.08 9.59
CA GLU A 128 23.84 5.75 8.52
C GLU A 128 22.39 6.03 8.97
N LEU A 129 21.80 5.14 9.80
CA LEU A 129 20.51 5.41 10.43
C LEU A 129 20.58 6.68 11.31
N SER A 130 21.62 6.84 12.10
CA SER A 130 21.80 8.05 12.92
C SER A 130 22.01 9.31 12.07
N GLN A 131 22.60 9.19 10.89
CA GLN A 131 22.69 10.30 9.92
C GLN A 131 21.32 10.66 9.36
N LEU A 132 20.51 9.65 9.01
CA LEU A 132 19.12 9.85 8.61
C LEU A 132 18.32 10.53 9.72
N ASP A 133 18.44 10.09 10.98
CA ASP A 133 17.76 10.71 12.13
C ASP A 133 18.12 12.19 12.26
N SER A 134 19.38 12.53 12.10
CA SER A 134 19.87 13.92 12.16
C SER A 134 19.29 14.77 11.02
N LEU A 135 19.25 14.23 9.80
CA LEU A 135 18.66 14.87 8.64
C LEU A 135 17.15 15.11 8.84
N LEU A 136 16.42 14.10 9.32
CA LEU A 136 14.98 14.20 9.55
C LEU A 136 14.65 15.19 10.67
N ALA A 137 15.46 15.26 11.71
CA ALA A 137 15.33 16.28 12.76
C ALA A 137 15.55 17.70 12.20
N ALA A 138 16.52 17.88 11.31
CA ALA A 138 16.74 19.18 10.63
C ALA A 138 15.57 19.49 9.70
N LEU A 139 15.11 18.54 8.90
CA LEU A 139 13.95 18.70 8.02
C LEU A 139 12.69 19.09 8.79
N LYS A 140 12.42 18.43 9.93
CA LYS A 140 11.30 18.77 10.81
C LYS A 140 11.32 20.24 11.22
N ARG A 141 12.50 20.75 11.64
CA ARG A 141 12.67 22.15 12.02
C ARG A 141 12.42 23.11 10.84
N THR A 142 12.96 22.79 9.67
CA THR A 142 12.78 23.59 8.45
C THR A 142 11.32 23.68 8.04
N VAL A 143 10.62 22.52 8.02
CA VAL A 143 9.21 22.47 7.63
C VAL A 143 8.31 23.16 8.65
N ALA A 144 8.69 23.17 9.94
CA ALA A 144 7.94 23.88 10.99
C ALA A 144 7.95 25.41 10.80
N GLN A 145 8.92 25.95 10.08
CA GLN A 145 9.01 27.39 9.76
C GLN A 145 8.11 27.80 8.57
N LEU A 146 7.58 26.83 7.83
CA LEU A 146 6.69 27.12 6.72
C LEU A 146 5.28 27.46 7.25
N PRO A 147 4.52 28.30 6.52
CA PRO A 147 3.17 28.66 6.94
C PRO A 147 2.32 27.41 7.24
N ALA A 148 1.66 27.40 8.40
CA ALA A 148 0.86 26.28 8.91
C ALA A 148 -0.37 25.94 8.02
N SER A 149 -0.59 26.71 6.98
CA SER A 149 -1.78 26.62 6.11
C SER A 149 -1.83 25.39 5.20
N SER A 150 -0.79 24.56 5.17
CA SER A 150 -0.80 23.37 4.32
C SER A 150 -0.13 22.18 4.99
N GLU A 151 -0.79 21.04 4.94
CA GLU A 151 -0.13 19.76 5.15
C GLU A 151 0.94 19.59 4.07
N ILE A 152 2.18 19.42 4.47
CA ILE A 152 3.29 19.22 3.55
C ILE A 152 3.69 17.76 3.64
N PRO A 153 3.26 16.90 2.68
CA PRO A 153 3.67 15.52 2.64
C PRO A 153 5.16 15.41 2.28
N VAL A 154 5.75 14.32 2.70
CA VAL A 154 7.10 13.92 2.31
C VAL A 154 6.99 12.76 1.33
N LEU A 155 7.65 12.86 0.19
CA LEU A 155 7.72 11.82 -0.83
C LEU A 155 9.14 11.25 -0.80
N VAL A 156 9.28 9.97 -0.47
CA VAL A 156 10.56 9.26 -0.50
C VAL A 156 10.61 8.45 -1.79
N ALA A 157 11.54 8.81 -2.66
CA ALA A 157 11.62 8.30 -4.03
C ALA A 157 12.42 6.99 -4.16
N GLY A 158 12.28 6.10 -3.20
CA GLY A 158 12.90 4.78 -3.22
C GLY A 158 14.29 4.73 -2.60
N ASP A 159 14.88 3.54 -2.65
CA ASP A 159 16.20 3.22 -2.09
C ASP A 159 16.35 3.65 -0.63
N ILE A 160 15.33 3.35 0.17
CA ILE A 160 15.28 3.67 1.60
C ILE A 160 16.42 2.94 2.33
N VAL A 161 16.65 1.70 1.94
CA VAL A 161 17.75 0.88 2.44
C VAL A 161 18.65 0.44 1.28
N PHE A 162 19.88 0.03 1.57
CA PHE A 162 20.80 -0.47 0.54
C PHE A 162 21.04 -1.97 0.70
N ASN A 163 20.19 -2.80 0.07
CA ASN A 163 20.26 -4.27 0.12
C ASN A 163 20.30 -4.83 1.56
N ARG A 164 19.62 -4.15 2.50
CA ARG A 164 19.58 -4.49 3.91
C ARG A 164 18.16 -4.55 4.45
N PRO A 165 17.40 -5.61 4.16
CA PRO A 165 15.98 -5.70 4.53
C PRO A 165 15.70 -5.47 6.03
N LYS A 166 16.66 -5.80 6.91
CA LYS A 166 16.55 -5.57 8.36
C LYS A 166 16.50 -4.08 8.74
N MET A 167 16.93 -3.20 7.84
CA MET A 167 16.93 -1.75 8.07
C MET A 167 15.61 -1.08 7.72
N HIS A 168 14.67 -1.72 7.04
CA HIS A 168 13.37 -1.13 6.70
C HIS A 168 12.61 -0.64 7.94
N LEU A 169 12.42 -1.50 8.94
CA LEU A 169 11.69 -1.13 10.15
C LEU A 169 12.37 0.00 10.94
N PRO A 170 13.69 -0.04 11.20
CA PRO A 170 14.38 1.09 11.80
C PRO A 170 14.24 2.39 11.01
N SER A 171 14.42 2.36 9.70
CA SER A 171 14.29 3.54 8.84
C SER A 171 12.87 4.11 8.87
N LYS A 172 11.83 3.26 8.78
CA LYS A 172 10.44 3.69 8.93
C LYS A 172 10.20 4.42 10.25
N LYS A 173 10.73 3.89 11.37
CA LYS A 173 10.62 4.51 12.69
C LYS A 173 11.31 5.87 12.74
N SER A 174 12.44 6.05 12.06
CA SER A 174 13.11 7.35 11.95
C SER A 174 12.19 8.40 11.30
N PHE A 175 11.50 8.05 10.23
CA PHE A 175 10.57 8.95 9.55
C PHE A 175 9.38 9.39 10.43
N ALA A 176 9.00 8.60 11.45
CA ALA A 176 7.90 8.93 12.34
C ALA A 176 8.12 10.26 13.10
N VAL A 177 9.37 10.68 13.28
CA VAL A 177 9.70 11.96 13.93
C VAL A 177 9.11 13.19 13.21
N LEU A 178 8.84 13.06 11.91
CA LEU A 178 8.32 14.17 11.10
C LEU A 178 6.89 14.57 11.51
N GLY A 179 6.07 13.62 12.02
CA GLY A 179 4.68 13.86 12.38
C GLY A 179 3.82 14.32 11.19
N ARG A 180 4.21 13.95 9.97
CA ARG A 180 3.60 14.32 8.70
C ARG A 180 3.43 13.08 7.83
N PRO A 181 2.49 13.08 6.85
CA PRO A 181 2.36 11.94 5.96
C PRO A 181 3.63 11.77 5.12
N VAL A 182 4.18 10.56 5.18
CA VAL A 182 5.33 10.14 4.38
C VAL A 182 4.87 9.06 3.41
N PHE A 183 5.01 9.33 2.14
CA PHE A 183 4.70 8.42 1.03
C PHE A 183 6.00 7.83 0.49
N TYR A 184 6.02 6.53 0.26
CA TYR A 184 7.23 5.82 -0.13
C TYR A 184 7.05 5.18 -1.51
N ALA A 185 7.95 5.46 -2.43
CA ALA A 185 8.15 4.61 -3.60
C ALA A 185 9.16 3.51 -3.27
N ILE A 186 9.11 2.40 -3.99
CA ILE A 186 10.11 1.35 -3.89
C ILE A 186 11.26 1.65 -4.84
N GLY A 187 12.50 1.45 -4.40
CA GLY A 187 13.70 1.47 -5.24
C GLY A 187 14.29 0.08 -5.42
N ASN A 188 15.27 -0.05 -6.29
CA ASN A 188 15.90 -1.35 -6.58
C ASN A 188 16.67 -1.92 -5.36
N HIS A 189 17.21 -1.10 -4.49
CA HIS A 189 17.89 -1.53 -3.27
C HIS A 189 16.96 -1.87 -2.10
N ASP A 190 15.67 -1.56 -2.22
CA ASP A 190 14.65 -1.92 -1.24
C ASP A 190 14.13 -3.35 -1.41
N HIS A 191 14.42 -3.98 -2.52
CA HIS A 191 14.08 -5.37 -2.77
C HIS A 191 14.85 -6.29 -1.81
N GLY A 192 14.25 -7.42 -1.46
CA GLY A 192 14.94 -8.51 -0.78
C GLY A 192 16.05 -9.07 -1.68
N PRO A 193 16.94 -9.92 -1.16
CA PRO A 193 17.93 -10.58 -1.99
C PRO A 193 17.22 -11.42 -3.06
N ILE A 194 17.39 -11.03 -4.30
CA ILE A 194 16.95 -11.80 -5.46
C ILE A 194 17.87 -13.01 -5.54
N ARG A 195 17.30 -14.21 -5.48
CA ARG A 195 18.04 -15.43 -5.78
C ARG A 195 18.10 -15.58 -7.28
N ASP A 196 19.18 -16.10 -7.82
CA ASP A 196 19.41 -16.27 -9.26
C ASP A 196 18.33 -17.08 -10.00
N SER A 197 17.47 -17.79 -9.25
CA SER A 197 16.32 -18.54 -9.78
C SER A 197 15.00 -17.74 -9.81
N GLU A 198 15.00 -16.49 -9.36
CA GLU A 198 13.80 -15.66 -9.34
C GLU A 198 13.62 -14.99 -10.71
N THR A 199 12.71 -15.55 -11.50
CA THR A 199 12.23 -14.91 -12.73
C THR A 199 11.38 -13.67 -12.39
N PRO A 200 11.12 -12.75 -13.34
CA PRO A 200 10.21 -11.61 -13.13
C PRO A 200 8.86 -11.99 -12.53
N ALA A 201 8.37 -13.21 -12.77
CA ALA A 201 7.15 -13.74 -12.14
C ALA A 201 7.26 -13.91 -10.62
N ASN A 202 8.46 -13.90 -10.05
CA ASN A 202 8.74 -14.08 -8.63
C ASN A 202 9.15 -12.79 -7.92
N GLU A 203 8.85 -11.62 -8.48
CA GLU A 203 9.11 -10.31 -7.84
C GLU A 203 8.34 -10.13 -6.53
N GLU A 204 7.24 -10.85 -6.34
CA GLU A 204 6.42 -10.78 -5.14
C GLU A 204 7.22 -11.05 -3.85
N PRO A 205 8.04 -12.12 -3.75
CA PRO A 205 8.91 -12.33 -2.60
C PRO A 205 9.93 -11.21 -2.39
N ALA A 206 10.48 -10.65 -3.48
CA ALA A 206 11.48 -9.59 -3.43
C ALA A 206 10.90 -8.27 -2.86
N THR A 207 9.67 -7.93 -3.21
CA THR A 207 8.99 -6.71 -2.75
C THR A 207 8.32 -6.87 -1.39
N ARG A 208 8.16 -8.11 -0.90
CA ARG A 208 7.39 -8.43 0.30
C ARG A 208 7.82 -7.62 1.52
N ARG A 209 9.12 -7.49 1.77
CA ARG A 209 9.65 -6.75 2.93
C ARG A 209 9.31 -5.27 2.87
N PHE A 210 9.43 -4.66 1.70
CA PHE A 210 8.99 -3.29 1.50
C PHE A 210 7.49 -3.18 1.79
N ARG A 211 6.67 -4.02 1.20
CA ARG A 211 5.21 -4.03 1.34
C ARG A 211 4.76 -4.24 2.79
N GLU A 212 5.47 -5.05 3.58
CA GLU A 212 5.19 -5.26 5.01
C GLU A 212 5.34 -3.97 5.84
N HIS A 213 6.25 -3.10 5.45
CA HIS A 213 6.57 -1.91 6.23
C HIS A 213 5.93 -0.62 5.69
N TYR A 214 5.86 -0.47 4.38
CA TYR A 214 5.50 0.80 3.75
C TYR A 214 4.16 0.77 3.00
N GLY A 215 3.59 -0.41 2.79
CA GLY A 215 2.33 -0.59 2.06
C GLY A 215 2.54 -0.94 0.59
N PRO A 216 1.57 -0.62 -0.29
CA PRO A 216 1.63 -0.99 -1.71
C PRO A 216 2.83 -0.33 -2.40
N THR A 217 3.38 -1.03 -3.40
CA THR A 217 4.55 -0.56 -4.16
C THR A 217 4.21 0.53 -5.17
N TYR A 218 2.96 0.62 -5.58
CA TYR A 218 2.43 1.67 -6.44
C TYR A 218 1.02 2.08 -6.00
N TYR A 219 0.73 3.34 -6.06
CA TYR A 219 -0.53 3.94 -5.65
C TYR A 219 -0.61 5.37 -6.18
N SER A 220 -1.79 5.97 -6.08
CA SER A 220 -2.01 7.35 -6.49
C SER A 220 -2.86 8.11 -5.48
N PHE A 221 -2.76 9.42 -5.53
CA PHE A 221 -3.62 10.34 -4.79
C PHE A 221 -3.75 11.67 -5.54
N ASN A 222 -4.83 12.38 -5.29
CA ASN A 222 -5.08 13.67 -5.91
C ASN A 222 -4.83 14.82 -4.93
N ARG A 223 -4.18 15.86 -5.40
CA ARG A 223 -4.00 17.14 -4.70
C ARG A 223 -4.44 18.30 -5.60
N GLY A 224 -5.64 18.82 -5.36
CA GLY A 224 -6.23 19.81 -6.24
C GLY A 224 -6.38 19.28 -7.68
N ARG A 225 -5.60 19.84 -8.62
CA ARG A 225 -5.61 19.43 -10.04
C ARG A 225 -4.45 18.47 -10.40
N VAL A 226 -3.63 18.08 -9.44
CA VAL A 226 -2.49 17.18 -9.64
C VAL A 226 -2.88 15.77 -9.21
N HIS A 227 -2.52 14.81 -10.06
CA HIS A 227 -2.66 13.39 -9.79
C HIS A 227 -1.28 12.79 -9.58
#